data_2392d4d30707ceffc88b40146081f48c
#
_entry.id   2392d4d30707ceffc88b40146081f48c
#
_cell.length_a   1.000
_cell.length_b   1.000
_cell.length_c   1.000
_cell.angle_alpha   90.00
_cell.angle_beta   90.00
_cell.angle_gamma   90.00
#
_symmetry.space_group_name_H-M   'P 1'
#
loop_
_entity.id
_entity.type
_entity.pdbx_description
1 polymer ?
#
loop_
_entity_poly.entity_id
_entity_poly.type
_entity_poly.pdbx_seq_one_letter_code
_entity_poly.pdbx_strand_id
1 'polypeptide(L)'
;PKERRKVAKLRLYLDLIDNAHATHGKGILRALSGEADEWGGGFGRDLAFALLDELALVSGNADLAAQVLYTKASNYEWSGEEHAEVLAIEQYELLMERFPDHELALRAEGKIFAAENLQIGMEVPDIVGKDVDGNDLKLSDHRGKVAVINFWGFW
;
A
#
# COMPACT_ATOMS: atom_id res chain seq x y z
N PRO A 1 -8.70 7.92 -31.94
CA PRO A 1 -9.59 8.39 -30.88
C PRO A 1 -9.07 8.11 -29.48
N LYS A 2 -8.55 6.88 -29.17
CA LYS A 2 -8.05 6.51 -27.83
C LYS A 2 -6.85 7.36 -27.41
N GLU A 3 -5.84 7.50 -28.25
CA GLU A 3 -4.62 8.28 -27.96
C GLU A 3 -4.92 9.76 -27.67
N ARG A 4 -5.83 10.38 -28.44
CA ARG A 4 -6.23 11.78 -28.18
C ARG A 4 -6.90 11.94 -26.81
N ARG A 5 -7.67 10.94 -26.36
CA ARG A 5 -8.28 10.94 -25.02
C ARG A 5 -7.23 10.81 -23.93
N LYS A 6 -6.24 9.91 -24.10
CA LYS A 6 -5.12 9.76 -23.16
C LYS A 6 -4.33 11.07 -23.02
N VAL A 7 -3.99 11.72 -24.13
CA VAL A 7 -3.27 13.00 -24.12
C VAL A 7 -4.07 14.10 -23.42
N ALA A 8 -5.38 14.21 -23.71
CA ALA A 8 -6.23 15.21 -23.06
C ALA A 8 -6.34 14.97 -21.55
N LYS A 9 -6.47 13.70 -21.15
CA LYS A 9 -6.54 13.29 -19.75
C LYS A 9 -5.22 13.56 -19.02
N LEU A 10 -4.08 13.28 -19.65
CA LEU A 10 -2.76 13.58 -19.10
C LEU A 10 -2.58 15.08 -18.86
N ARG A 11 -2.95 15.93 -19.81
CA ARG A 11 -2.90 17.39 -19.65
C ARG A 11 -3.74 17.85 -18.47
N LEU A 12 -4.95 17.31 -18.32
CA LEU A 12 -5.81 17.62 -17.19
C LEU A 12 -5.15 17.28 -15.85
N TYR A 13 -4.50 16.10 -15.73
CA TYR A 13 -3.80 15.73 -14.51
C TYR A 13 -2.61 16.64 -14.23
N LEU A 14 -1.81 17.00 -15.22
CA LEU A 14 -0.72 17.95 -15.05
C LEU A 14 -1.23 19.31 -14.58
N ASP A 15 -2.29 19.84 -15.19
CA ASP A 15 -2.91 21.10 -14.77
C ASP A 15 -3.46 21.01 -13.32
N LEU A 16 -4.04 19.86 -12.94
CA LEU A 16 -4.51 19.62 -11.57
C LEU A 16 -3.36 19.52 -10.57
N ILE A 17 -2.25 18.89 -10.93
CA ILE A 17 -1.05 18.78 -10.09
C ILE A 17 -0.42 20.16 -9.88
N ASP A 18 -0.23 20.93 -10.93
CA ASP A 18 0.33 22.29 -10.86
C ASP A 18 -0.49 23.23 -9.97
N ASN A 19 -1.81 22.96 -9.86
CA ASN A 19 -2.72 23.70 -9.02
C ASN A 19 -3.11 22.95 -7.72
N ALA A 20 -2.40 21.86 -7.37
CA ALA A 20 -2.71 21.04 -6.21
C ALA A 20 -2.32 21.75 -4.92
N HIS A 21 -3.26 22.50 -4.35
CA HIS A 21 -3.17 22.94 -2.97
C HIS A 21 -3.56 21.78 -2.03
N ALA A 22 -3.10 21.81 -0.79
CA ALA A 22 -3.21 20.73 0.22
C ALA A 22 -4.61 20.08 0.34
N THR A 23 -5.67 20.80 0.02
CA THR A 23 -7.06 20.31 0.09
C THR A 23 -7.50 19.43 -1.05
N HIS A 24 -6.86 19.48 -2.20
CA HIS A 24 -7.25 18.74 -3.41
C HIS A 24 -6.34 17.54 -3.70
N GLY A 25 -5.17 17.47 -3.06
CA GLY A 25 -4.16 16.44 -3.31
C GLY A 25 -4.67 15.01 -3.14
N LYS A 26 -5.49 14.74 -2.09
CA LYS A 26 -6.06 13.40 -1.85
C LYS A 26 -7.02 12.93 -2.94
N GLY A 27 -7.78 13.86 -3.51
CA GLY A 27 -8.67 13.57 -4.64
C GLY A 27 -7.89 13.20 -5.92
N ILE A 28 -6.82 13.94 -6.19
CA ILE A 28 -5.93 13.71 -7.33
C ILE A 28 -5.20 12.36 -7.14
N LEU A 29 -4.67 12.08 -5.94
CA LEU A 29 -4.03 10.82 -5.60
C LEU A 29 -4.95 9.63 -5.88
N ARG A 30 -6.19 9.69 -5.40
CA ARG A 30 -7.17 8.62 -5.62
C ARG A 30 -7.47 8.41 -7.11
N ALA A 31 -7.61 9.49 -7.87
CA ALA A 31 -7.86 9.42 -9.29
C ALA A 31 -6.66 8.83 -10.04
N LEU A 32 -5.43 9.27 -9.74
CA LEU A 32 -4.20 8.76 -10.35
C LEU A 32 -3.92 7.30 -10.01
N SER A 33 -4.24 6.87 -8.79
CA SER A 33 -4.12 5.47 -8.39
C SER A 33 -4.94 4.54 -9.31
N GLY A 34 -6.14 4.96 -9.72
CA GLY A 34 -6.96 4.23 -10.69
C GLY A 34 -6.41 4.23 -12.12
N GLU A 35 -5.49 5.15 -12.46
CA GLU A 35 -4.87 5.21 -13.80
C GLU A 35 -3.75 4.17 -13.99
N ALA A 36 -3.29 3.51 -12.94
CA ALA A 36 -2.30 2.45 -13.03
C ALA A 36 -2.82 1.19 -13.75
N ASP A 37 -4.14 1.03 -13.80
CA ASP A 37 -4.81 -0.09 -14.48
C ASP A 37 -5.03 0.21 -15.97
N GLU A 38 -4.21 -0.38 -16.83
CA GLU A 38 -4.37 -0.27 -18.29
C GLU A 38 -5.63 -0.99 -18.82
N TRP A 39 -6.06 -2.06 -18.18
CA TRP A 39 -7.24 -2.84 -18.58
C TRP A 39 -8.52 -2.05 -18.37
N GLY A 40 -8.56 -1.25 -17.30
CA GLY A 40 -9.62 -0.28 -17.03
C GLY A 40 -9.57 1.00 -17.89
N GLY A 41 -8.59 1.10 -18.80
CA GLY A 41 -8.43 2.26 -19.67
C GLY A 41 -7.60 3.39 -19.08
N GLY A 42 -6.80 3.09 -18.05
CA GLY A 42 -5.82 3.98 -17.45
C GLY A 42 -4.58 4.20 -18.32
N PHE A 43 -3.61 4.91 -17.77
CA PHE A 43 -2.34 5.22 -18.44
C PHE A 43 -1.33 4.09 -18.40
N GLY A 44 -1.50 3.15 -17.45
CA GLY A 44 -0.49 2.22 -17.03
C GLY A 44 0.30 2.72 -15.83
N ARG A 45 0.91 1.77 -15.13
CA ARG A 45 1.55 2.01 -13.83
C ARG A 45 2.66 3.04 -13.89
N ASP A 46 3.58 2.91 -14.83
CA ASP A 46 4.77 3.78 -14.89
C ASP A 46 4.39 5.25 -14.98
N LEU A 47 3.44 5.58 -15.86
CA LEU A 47 3.01 6.95 -16.02
C LEU A 47 2.17 7.44 -14.83
N ALA A 48 1.30 6.60 -14.30
CA ALA A 48 0.51 6.93 -13.11
C ALA A 48 1.43 7.19 -11.90
N PHE A 49 2.46 6.38 -11.70
CA PHE A 49 3.42 6.55 -10.62
C PHE A 49 4.28 7.79 -10.79
N ALA A 50 4.73 8.11 -12.01
CA ALA A 50 5.44 9.34 -12.28
C ALA A 50 4.58 10.58 -11.94
N LEU A 51 3.29 10.56 -12.25
CA LEU A 51 2.35 11.63 -11.89
C LEU A 51 2.09 11.71 -10.38
N LEU A 52 2.07 10.56 -9.68
CA LEU A 52 1.96 10.53 -8.22
C LEU A 52 3.21 11.10 -7.54
N ASP A 53 4.39 10.79 -8.05
CA ASP A 53 5.65 11.35 -7.54
C ASP A 53 5.72 12.87 -7.76
N GLU A 54 5.28 13.36 -8.93
CA GLU A 54 5.17 14.79 -9.22
C GLU A 54 4.15 15.47 -8.29
N LEU A 55 3.00 14.86 -8.05
CA LEU A 55 2.00 15.36 -7.10
C LEU A 55 2.58 15.49 -5.68
N ALA A 56 3.33 14.49 -5.21
CA ALA A 56 3.98 14.52 -3.91
C ALA A 56 5.00 15.65 -3.81
N LEU A 57 5.80 15.85 -4.88
CA LEU A 57 6.83 16.88 -4.96
C LEU A 57 6.21 18.29 -4.97
N VAL A 58 5.28 18.56 -5.86
CA VAL A 58 4.68 19.89 -6.07
C VAL A 58 3.83 20.32 -4.86
N SER A 59 3.12 19.37 -4.24
CA SER A 59 2.30 19.68 -3.06
C SER A 59 3.10 20.11 -1.84
N GLY A 60 4.35 19.64 -1.69
CA GLY A 60 5.16 19.85 -0.49
C GLY A 60 4.53 19.30 0.79
N ASN A 61 3.52 18.43 0.67
CA ASN A 61 2.74 17.91 1.79
C ASN A 61 3.25 16.52 2.19
N ALA A 62 3.81 16.40 3.40
CA ALA A 62 4.38 15.15 3.91
C ALA A 62 3.32 14.02 4.04
N ASP A 63 2.09 14.33 4.47
CA ASP A 63 0.99 13.36 4.57
C ASP A 63 0.64 12.81 3.17
N LEU A 64 0.59 13.67 2.16
CA LEU A 64 0.32 13.24 0.79
C LEU A 64 1.47 12.41 0.20
N ALA A 65 2.72 12.80 0.48
CA ALA A 65 3.89 12.04 0.04
C ALA A 65 3.93 10.64 0.65
N ALA A 66 3.59 10.50 1.95
CA ALA A 66 3.45 9.21 2.62
C ALA A 66 2.33 8.37 1.98
N GLN A 67 1.18 8.97 1.67
CA GLN A 67 0.08 8.31 0.99
C GLN A 67 0.43 7.86 -0.42
N VAL A 68 1.24 8.61 -1.16
CA VAL A 68 1.74 8.22 -2.49
C VAL A 68 2.56 6.94 -2.39
N LEU A 69 3.54 6.88 -1.48
CA LEU A 69 4.37 5.68 -1.29
C LEU A 69 3.52 4.46 -0.93
N TYR A 70 2.61 4.61 0.03
CA TYR A 70 1.71 3.52 0.42
C TYR A 70 0.82 3.06 -0.73
N THR A 71 0.31 3.99 -1.54
CA THR A 71 -0.52 3.69 -2.71
C THR A 71 0.25 2.93 -3.77
N LYS A 72 1.50 3.32 -4.04
CA LYS A 72 2.38 2.62 -4.99
C LYS A 72 2.66 1.19 -4.52
N ALA A 73 3.01 1.01 -3.23
CA ALA A 73 3.23 -0.30 -2.62
C ALA A 73 2.00 -1.20 -2.76
N SER A 74 0.82 -0.70 -2.36
CA SER A 74 -0.43 -1.45 -2.47
C SER A 74 -0.77 -1.82 -3.92
N ASN A 75 -0.44 -0.97 -4.87
CA ASN A 75 -0.67 -1.24 -6.29
C ASN A 75 0.20 -2.41 -6.78
N TYR A 76 1.45 -2.50 -6.32
CA TYR A 76 2.32 -3.64 -6.59
C TYR A 76 1.79 -4.93 -5.96
N GLU A 77 1.38 -4.91 -4.68
CA GLU A 77 0.80 -6.09 -4.00
C GLU A 77 -0.35 -6.73 -4.78
N TRP A 78 -1.20 -5.90 -5.39
CA TRP A 78 -2.39 -6.38 -6.09
C TRP A 78 -2.18 -6.65 -7.59
N SER A 79 -1.00 -6.37 -8.12
CA SER A 79 -0.74 -6.51 -9.55
C SER A 79 -0.65 -7.94 -10.04
N GLY A 80 -0.23 -8.86 -9.17
CA GLY A 80 0.02 -10.27 -9.54
C GLY A 80 1.22 -10.46 -10.48
N GLU A 81 2.06 -9.44 -10.67
CA GLU A 81 3.25 -9.52 -11.50
C GLU A 81 4.40 -10.23 -10.77
N GLU A 82 5.26 -10.86 -11.54
CA GLU A 82 6.50 -11.45 -11.02
C GLU A 82 7.35 -10.36 -10.36
N HIS A 83 7.88 -10.62 -9.17
CA HIS A 83 8.67 -9.68 -8.36
C HIS A 83 7.93 -8.44 -7.85
N ALA A 84 6.63 -8.31 -8.02
CA ALA A 84 5.86 -7.16 -7.52
C ALA A 84 5.92 -7.04 -6.00
N GLU A 85 6.05 -8.16 -5.28
CA GLU A 85 6.21 -8.17 -3.82
C GLU A 85 7.49 -7.43 -3.38
N VAL A 86 8.60 -7.63 -4.09
CA VAL A 86 9.87 -6.93 -3.81
C VAL A 86 9.69 -5.43 -4.00
N LEU A 87 9.05 -5.02 -5.10
CA LEU A 87 8.78 -3.61 -5.39
C LEU A 87 7.82 -2.98 -4.37
N ALA A 88 6.85 -3.74 -3.87
CA ALA A 88 5.97 -3.28 -2.80
C ALA A 88 6.74 -3.05 -1.50
N ILE A 89 7.60 -3.99 -1.12
CA ILE A 89 8.45 -3.88 0.08
C ILE A 89 9.35 -2.65 -0.02
N GLU A 90 10.03 -2.42 -1.15
CA GLU A 90 10.86 -1.23 -1.37
C GLU A 90 10.09 0.09 -1.12
N GLN A 91 8.84 0.17 -1.56
CA GLN A 91 8.03 1.37 -1.34
C GLN A 91 7.60 1.51 0.14
N TYR A 92 7.32 0.40 0.82
CA TYR A 92 7.00 0.40 2.26
C TYR A 92 8.22 0.78 3.10
N GLU A 93 9.41 0.25 2.80
CA GLU A 93 10.66 0.62 3.46
C GLU A 93 10.96 2.11 3.29
N LEU A 94 10.83 2.63 2.07
CA LEU A 94 11.01 4.05 1.78
C LEU A 94 10.00 4.93 2.55
N LEU A 95 8.77 4.47 2.71
CA LEU A 95 7.76 5.14 3.52
C LEU A 95 8.20 5.20 5.00
N MET A 96 8.66 4.09 5.56
CA MET A 96 9.11 4.01 6.95
C MET A 96 10.37 4.83 7.19
N GLU A 97 11.29 4.86 6.24
CA GLU A 97 12.51 5.66 6.32
C GLU A 97 12.20 7.18 6.31
N ARG A 98 11.34 7.62 5.40
CA ARG A 98 11.07 9.04 5.19
C ARG A 98 10.03 9.62 6.14
N PHE A 99 9.11 8.80 6.62
CA PHE A 99 7.96 9.20 7.43
C PHE A 99 7.74 8.25 8.61
N PRO A 100 8.73 8.03 9.50
CA PRO A 100 8.67 7.00 10.55
C PRO A 100 7.51 7.20 11.54
N ASP A 101 7.11 8.43 11.80
CA ASP A 101 6.02 8.76 12.73
C ASP A 101 4.63 8.80 12.07
N HIS A 102 4.54 8.49 10.79
CA HIS A 102 3.28 8.51 10.07
C HIS A 102 2.47 7.23 10.32
N GLU A 103 1.14 7.33 10.46
CA GLU A 103 0.28 6.15 10.71
C GLU A 103 0.44 5.05 9.64
N LEU A 104 0.74 5.42 8.40
CA LEU A 104 0.99 4.47 7.32
C LEU A 104 2.32 3.72 7.47
N ALA A 105 3.29 4.24 8.22
CA ALA A 105 4.53 3.53 8.51
C ALA A 105 4.27 2.28 9.37
N LEU A 106 3.43 2.38 10.41
CA LEU A 106 3.00 1.21 11.20
C LEU A 106 2.26 0.17 10.35
N ARG A 107 1.45 0.63 9.41
CA ARG A 107 0.77 -0.28 8.47
C ARG A 107 1.75 -0.95 7.51
N ALA A 108 2.74 -0.21 7.03
CA ALA A 108 3.80 -0.72 6.16
C ALA A 108 4.65 -1.79 6.87
N GLU A 109 5.01 -1.56 8.15
CA GLU A 109 5.71 -2.54 8.97
C GLU A 109 4.93 -3.87 9.05
N GLY A 110 3.62 -3.81 9.32
CA GLY A 110 2.76 -4.99 9.33
C GLY A 110 2.68 -5.71 7.97
N LYS A 111 2.76 -4.97 6.86
CA LYS A 111 2.80 -5.54 5.51
C LYS A 111 4.11 -6.26 5.22
N ILE A 112 5.24 -5.64 5.54
CA ILE A 112 6.56 -6.25 5.42
C ILE A 112 6.64 -7.50 6.29
N PHE A 113 6.24 -7.41 7.57
CA PHE A 113 6.21 -8.54 8.47
C PHE A 113 5.41 -9.73 7.90
N ALA A 114 4.24 -9.46 7.30
CA ALA A 114 3.41 -10.50 6.69
C ALA A 114 4.09 -11.13 5.46
N ALA A 115 4.75 -10.33 4.63
CA ALA A 115 5.49 -10.82 3.47
C ALA A 115 6.67 -11.71 3.88
N GLU A 116 7.37 -11.35 4.95
CA GLU A 116 8.57 -12.07 5.41
C GLU A 116 8.27 -13.28 6.29
N ASN A 117 7.12 -13.33 6.97
CA ASN A 117 6.89 -14.32 8.05
C ASN A 117 5.59 -15.12 7.92
N LEU A 118 4.64 -14.71 7.07
CA LEU A 118 3.31 -15.31 7.04
C LEU A 118 2.94 -15.93 5.68
N GLN A 119 3.94 -16.24 4.86
CA GLN A 119 3.68 -16.90 3.57
C GLN A 119 3.38 -18.39 3.75
N ILE A 120 2.65 -18.96 2.80
CA ILE A 120 2.31 -20.39 2.82
C ILE A 120 3.59 -21.23 2.82
N GLY A 121 3.72 -22.11 3.80
CA GLY A 121 4.88 -22.97 3.98
C GLY A 121 5.93 -22.44 4.96
N MET A 122 5.78 -21.21 5.46
CA MET A 122 6.62 -20.67 6.52
C MET A 122 6.17 -21.17 7.89
N GLU A 123 7.11 -21.22 8.85
CA GLU A 123 6.77 -21.45 10.27
C GLU A 123 6.12 -20.17 10.81
N VAL A 124 4.85 -20.28 11.22
CA VAL A 124 4.10 -19.14 11.77
C VAL A 124 4.72 -18.68 13.10
N PRO A 125 4.92 -17.37 13.31
CA PRO A 125 5.34 -16.82 14.58
C PRO A 125 4.39 -17.21 15.71
N ASP A 126 4.93 -17.44 16.93
CA ASP A 126 4.12 -17.84 18.06
C ASP A 126 3.18 -16.69 18.48
N ILE A 127 1.93 -17.01 18.71
CA ILE A 127 0.94 -16.10 19.26
C ILE A 127 0.78 -16.41 20.75
N VAL A 128 1.09 -15.44 21.58
CA VAL A 128 1.02 -15.58 23.05
C VAL A 128 -0.07 -14.65 23.58
N GLY A 129 -0.95 -15.18 24.39
CA GLY A 129 -2.06 -14.43 24.98
C GLY A 129 -2.64 -15.11 26.21
N LYS A 130 -3.82 -14.68 26.60
CA LYS A 130 -4.61 -15.31 27.66
C LYS A 130 -5.96 -15.75 27.13
N ASP A 131 -6.43 -16.89 27.62
CA ASP A 131 -7.78 -17.35 27.35
C ASP A 131 -8.83 -16.55 28.16
N VAL A 132 -10.10 -16.89 28.01
CA VAL A 132 -11.22 -16.22 28.69
C VAL A 132 -11.20 -16.40 30.21
N ASP A 133 -10.50 -17.42 30.70
CA ASP A 133 -10.35 -17.74 32.13
C ASP A 133 -9.06 -17.13 32.70
N GLY A 134 -8.25 -16.45 31.87
CA GLY A 134 -7.01 -15.78 32.26
C GLY A 134 -5.78 -16.67 32.26
N ASN A 135 -5.86 -17.92 31.76
CA ASN A 135 -4.72 -18.83 31.64
C ASN A 135 -3.86 -18.44 30.45
N ASP A 136 -2.57 -18.67 30.53
CA ASP A 136 -1.64 -18.44 29.42
C ASP A 136 -1.94 -19.41 28.27
N LEU A 137 -2.00 -18.89 27.07
CA LEU A 137 -2.25 -19.59 25.81
C LEU A 137 -1.16 -19.27 24.81
N LYS A 138 -0.62 -20.30 24.17
CA LYS A 138 0.35 -20.17 23.09
C LYS A 138 -0.07 -20.99 21.89
N LEU A 139 0.12 -20.45 20.70
CA LEU A 139 -0.13 -21.19 19.46
C LEU A 139 0.78 -22.43 19.38
N SER A 140 2.01 -22.33 19.86
CA SER A 140 2.98 -23.43 19.92
C SER A 140 2.52 -24.63 20.74
N ASP A 141 1.60 -24.45 21.69
CA ASP A 141 1.03 -25.56 22.52
C ASP A 141 0.15 -26.50 21.66
N HIS A 142 -0.22 -26.09 20.47
CA HIS A 142 -1.01 -26.85 19.50
C HIS A 142 -0.17 -27.52 18.41
N ARG A 143 1.17 -27.55 18.53
CA ARG A 143 2.04 -28.21 17.55
C ARG A 143 1.65 -29.67 17.36
N GLY A 144 1.71 -30.14 16.10
CA GLY A 144 1.28 -31.49 15.72
C GLY A 144 -0.23 -31.64 15.50
N LYS A 145 -1.00 -30.55 15.63
CA LYS A 145 -2.43 -30.49 15.32
C LYS A 145 -2.68 -29.45 14.22
N VAL A 146 -3.81 -29.59 13.52
CA VAL A 146 -4.31 -28.52 12.65
C VAL A 146 -4.97 -27.46 13.53
N ALA A 147 -4.45 -26.24 13.48
CA ALA A 147 -5.03 -25.07 14.16
C ALA A 147 -5.67 -24.13 13.14
N VAL A 148 -6.88 -23.66 13.42
CA VAL A 148 -7.55 -22.62 12.64
C VAL A 148 -7.65 -21.38 13.51
N ILE A 149 -7.06 -20.26 13.03
CA ILE A 149 -7.09 -18.98 13.73
C ILE A 149 -8.09 -18.07 13.02
N ASN A 150 -9.03 -17.52 13.80
CA ASN A 150 -10.00 -16.55 13.30
C ASN A 150 -9.88 -15.25 14.12
N PHE A 151 -9.56 -14.15 13.43
CA PHE A 151 -9.53 -12.82 14.02
C PHE A 151 -10.89 -12.16 13.84
N TRP A 152 -11.51 -11.73 14.91
CA TRP A 152 -12.79 -11.05 14.89
C TRP A 152 -12.86 -9.94 15.93
N GLY A 153 -13.77 -8.99 15.78
CA GLY A 153 -13.95 -7.89 16.72
C GLY A 153 -15.32 -7.21 16.57
N PHE A 154 -15.63 -6.35 17.52
CA PHE A 154 -16.79 -5.47 17.46
C PHE A 154 -16.36 -4.12 16.86
N TRP A 155 -16.84 -3.79 15.66
CA TRP A 155 -16.62 -2.50 14.99
C TRP A 155 -17.88 -2.03 14.27
#